data_5928a2109ac621bbb45499104daf1339
#
_entry.id   5928a2109ac621bbb45499104daf1339
#
_cell.length_a   1.000
_cell.length_b   1.000
_cell.length_c   1.000
_cell.angle_alpha   90.00
_cell.angle_beta   90.00
_cell.angle_gamma   90.00
#
_symmetry.space_group_name_H-M   'P 1'
#
loop_
_entity.id
_entity.type
_entity.pdbx_description
1 polymer ?
#
loop_
_entity_poly.entity_id
_entity_poly.type
_entity_poly.pdbx_seq_one_letter_code
_entity_poly.pdbx_strand_id
1 'polypeptide(L)'
;MFQSDREFLSVITQQITNFFDKNYWTYDKKEISPTTTIFELSFMIEGHTIKMSAQIDVKRRACILVGYLPICADPVYSYPLCQLIAKENAKKLFGAIKYDERDGEITYDYAYSVANGIDEEEFEKLFHIVLKMVLDECEILKHYCNGRLNKQETNEVIDKIQKLVNDIMR
;
A
#
# COMPACT_ATOMS: atom_id res chain seq x y z
N MET A 1 23.09 -15.47 4.14
CA MET A 1 22.09 -16.33 3.48
C MET A 1 21.30 -17.05 4.58
N PHE A 2 19.97 -16.94 4.58
CA PHE A 2 19.12 -17.53 5.62
C PHE A 2 19.11 -19.06 5.51
N GLN A 3 19.22 -19.75 6.64
CA GLN A 3 19.31 -21.22 6.69
C GLN A 3 17.93 -21.89 6.62
N SER A 4 16.87 -21.18 6.99
CA SER A 4 15.49 -21.69 6.96
C SER A 4 14.47 -20.60 6.67
N ASP A 5 13.27 -20.98 6.27
CA ASP A 5 12.14 -20.08 6.08
C ASP A 5 11.71 -19.39 7.39
N ARG A 6 11.83 -20.09 8.51
CA ARG A 6 11.52 -19.55 9.83
C ARG A 6 12.52 -18.47 10.25
N GLU A 7 13.82 -18.72 10.00
CA GLU A 7 14.85 -17.71 10.26
C GLU A 7 14.63 -16.48 9.39
N PHE A 8 14.40 -16.67 8.09
CA PHE A 8 14.09 -15.59 7.17
C PHE A 8 12.92 -14.75 7.68
N LEU A 9 11.76 -15.39 7.97
CA LEU A 9 10.57 -14.67 8.45
C LEU A 9 10.87 -13.88 9.73
N SER A 10 11.58 -14.51 10.67
CA SER A 10 11.93 -13.86 11.94
C SER A 10 12.81 -12.62 11.73
N VAL A 11 13.84 -12.72 10.89
CA VAL A 11 14.77 -11.61 10.64
C VAL A 11 14.07 -10.47 9.91
N ILE A 12 13.33 -10.77 8.82
CA ILE A 12 12.62 -9.73 8.07
C ILE A 12 11.55 -9.06 8.93
N THR A 13 10.81 -9.85 9.71
CA THR A 13 9.82 -9.31 10.66
C THR A 13 10.48 -8.35 11.65
N GLN A 14 11.65 -8.71 12.20
CA GLN A 14 12.36 -7.85 13.13
C GLN A 14 12.90 -6.58 12.48
N GLN A 15 13.39 -6.65 11.24
CA GLN A 15 13.87 -5.48 10.50
C GLN A 15 12.72 -4.49 10.23
N ILE A 16 11.55 -4.97 9.81
CA ILE A 16 10.36 -4.10 9.62
C ILE A 16 9.90 -3.51 10.95
N THR A 17 9.85 -4.32 12.01
CA THR A 17 9.52 -3.85 13.36
C THR A 17 10.44 -2.71 13.79
N ASN A 18 11.76 -2.92 13.70
CA ASN A 18 12.74 -1.91 14.08
C ASN A 18 12.61 -0.63 13.27
N PHE A 19 12.33 -0.75 11.97
CA PHE A 19 12.11 0.40 11.10
C PHE A 19 10.89 1.21 11.54
N PHE A 20 9.75 0.58 11.81
CA PHE A 20 8.54 1.27 12.26
C PHE A 20 8.72 1.89 13.65
N ASP A 21 9.34 1.17 14.57
CA ASP A 21 9.60 1.67 15.93
C ASP A 21 10.54 2.88 15.93
N LYS A 22 11.62 2.84 15.13
CA LYS A 22 12.57 3.94 14.93
C LYS A 22 11.92 5.21 14.38
N ASN A 23 10.92 5.05 13.52
CA ASN A 23 10.18 6.14 12.91
C ASN A 23 8.92 6.54 13.70
N TYR A 24 8.69 5.92 14.88
CA TYR A 24 7.50 6.15 15.71
C TYR A 24 6.18 5.88 14.99
N TRP A 25 6.16 4.93 14.06
CA TRP A 25 4.96 4.55 13.33
C TRP A 25 4.18 3.49 14.11
N THR A 26 2.88 3.74 14.30
CA THR A 26 1.97 2.77 14.93
C THR A 26 1.51 1.75 13.91
N TYR A 27 1.61 0.47 14.26
CA TYR A 27 1.22 -0.64 13.40
C TYR A 27 0.58 -1.78 14.21
N ASP A 28 -0.25 -2.57 13.52
CA ASP A 28 -0.73 -3.87 13.98
C ASP A 28 0.01 -4.97 13.24
N LYS A 29 0.61 -5.91 13.98
CA LYS A 29 1.28 -7.07 13.41
C LYS A 29 0.40 -8.31 13.53
N LYS A 30 0.16 -9.01 12.40
CA LYS A 30 -0.64 -10.22 12.30
C LYS A 30 0.15 -11.35 11.65
N GLU A 31 0.25 -12.48 12.30
CA GLU A 31 0.77 -13.72 11.71
C GLU A 31 -0.38 -14.48 11.08
N ILE A 32 -0.49 -14.40 9.76
CA ILE A 32 -1.60 -15.01 9.00
C ILE A 32 -1.36 -16.51 8.80
N SER A 33 -0.09 -16.89 8.63
CA SER A 33 0.32 -18.28 8.45
C SER A 33 1.78 -18.44 8.86
N PRO A 34 2.32 -19.68 8.95
CA PRO A 34 3.74 -19.91 9.20
C PRO A 34 4.69 -19.29 8.17
N THR A 35 4.15 -18.80 7.04
CA THR A 35 4.92 -18.24 5.92
C THR A 35 4.51 -16.81 5.55
N THR A 36 3.61 -16.18 6.33
CA THR A 36 3.07 -14.86 5.99
C THR A 36 2.82 -14.05 7.26
N THR A 37 3.51 -12.92 7.36
CA THR A 37 3.25 -11.89 8.38
C THR A 37 2.81 -10.61 7.68
N ILE A 38 1.82 -9.93 8.24
CA ILE A 38 1.30 -8.65 7.76
C ILE A 38 1.48 -7.61 8.85
N PHE A 39 1.97 -6.45 8.48
CA PHE A 39 1.94 -5.23 9.28
C PHE A 39 0.90 -4.30 8.67
N GLU A 40 -0.06 -3.88 9.45
CA GLU A 40 -1.08 -2.92 9.04
C GLU A 40 -0.80 -1.57 9.69
N LEU A 41 -0.82 -0.51 8.90
CA LEU A 41 -0.62 0.86 9.34
C LEU A 41 -1.82 1.69 8.94
N SER A 42 -2.13 2.66 9.80
CA SER A 42 -3.18 3.64 9.53
C SER A 42 -2.64 5.03 9.82
N PHE A 43 -2.70 5.89 8.84
CA PHE A 43 -2.29 7.28 8.96
C PHE A 43 -3.53 8.14 9.05
N MET A 44 -3.64 8.92 10.12
CA MET A 44 -4.68 9.91 10.26
C MET A 44 -4.21 11.22 9.65
N ILE A 45 -4.86 11.65 8.57
CA ILE A 45 -4.57 12.91 7.90
C ILE A 45 -5.82 13.76 7.92
N GLU A 46 -5.83 14.78 8.76
CA GLU A 46 -6.94 15.74 8.94
C GLU A 46 -8.33 15.09 9.07
N GLY A 47 -8.42 14.04 9.88
CA GLY A 47 -9.67 13.31 10.15
C GLY A 47 -9.94 12.13 9.20
N HIS A 48 -9.10 11.90 8.21
CA HIS A 48 -9.24 10.77 7.28
C HIS A 48 -8.19 9.69 7.52
N THR A 49 -8.59 8.44 7.40
CA THR A 49 -7.70 7.30 7.62
C THR A 49 -7.22 6.73 6.29
N ILE A 50 -5.90 6.78 6.07
CA ILE A 50 -5.23 6.07 4.97
C ILE A 50 -4.63 4.79 5.50
N LYS A 51 -4.96 3.67 4.89
CA LYS A 51 -4.45 2.36 5.27
C LYS A 51 -3.33 1.93 4.34
N MET A 52 -2.30 1.35 4.93
CA MET A 52 -1.24 0.65 4.21
C MET A 52 -0.92 -0.67 4.89
N SER A 53 -0.36 -1.62 4.16
CA SER A 53 0.21 -2.81 4.78
C SER A 53 1.53 -3.20 4.14
N ALA A 54 2.40 -3.84 4.96
CA ALA A 54 3.59 -4.51 4.52
C ALA A 54 3.42 -6.01 4.79
N GLN A 55 3.44 -6.84 3.74
CA GLN A 55 3.22 -8.27 3.81
C GLN A 55 4.51 -9.03 3.46
N ILE A 56 4.95 -9.92 4.35
CA ILE A 56 6.11 -10.78 4.10
C ILE A 56 5.61 -12.09 3.48
N ASP A 57 6.07 -12.40 2.26
CA ASP A 57 5.88 -13.69 1.60
C ASP A 57 7.19 -14.46 1.64
N VAL A 58 7.26 -15.44 2.52
CA VAL A 58 8.47 -16.27 2.74
C VAL A 58 8.80 -17.11 1.51
N LYS A 59 7.77 -17.63 0.82
CA LYS A 59 7.98 -18.51 -0.35
C LYS A 59 8.62 -17.75 -1.51
N ARG A 60 8.24 -16.49 -1.70
CA ARG A 60 8.77 -15.62 -2.76
C ARG A 60 9.98 -14.82 -2.33
N ARG A 61 10.34 -14.84 -1.04
CA ARG A 61 11.37 -13.96 -0.47
C ARG A 61 11.10 -12.49 -0.81
N ALA A 62 9.85 -12.09 -0.67
CA ALA A 62 9.37 -10.77 -1.06
C ALA A 62 8.66 -10.07 0.09
N CYS A 63 8.73 -8.75 0.09
CA CYS A 63 7.83 -7.90 0.83
C CYS A 63 6.87 -7.23 -0.17
N ILE A 64 5.59 -7.25 0.14
CA ILE A 64 4.55 -6.62 -0.66
C ILE A 64 4.01 -5.44 0.14
N LEU A 65 4.22 -4.23 -0.38
CA LEU A 65 3.61 -3.02 0.14
C LEU A 65 2.27 -2.82 -0.54
N VAL A 66 1.22 -2.68 0.24
CA VAL A 66 -0.14 -2.48 -0.24
C VAL A 66 -0.66 -1.15 0.28
N GLY A 67 -1.02 -0.27 -0.63
CA GLY A 67 -1.72 0.96 -0.31
C GLY A 67 -3.20 0.84 -0.66
N TYR A 68 -4.08 1.14 0.30
CA TYR A 68 -5.53 1.08 0.12
C TYR A 68 -6.04 2.44 -0.30
N LEU A 69 -6.66 2.51 -1.48
CA LEU A 69 -7.24 3.76 -1.94
C LEU A 69 -8.42 4.16 -1.05
N PRO A 70 -8.54 5.41 -0.60
CA PRO A 70 -9.64 5.89 0.23
C PRO A 70 -10.94 6.09 -0.56
N ILE A 71 -11.11 5.37 -1.66
CA ILE A 71 -12.28 5.34 -2.52
C ILE A 71 -12.76 3.91 -2.70
N CYS A 72 -14.04 3.74 -2.98
CA CYS A 72 -14.66 2.44 -3.21
C CYS A 72 -15.34 2.44 -4.57
N ALA A 73 -15.09 1.44 -5.38
CA ALA A 73 -15.70 1.30 -6.69
C ALA A 73 -17.23 1.18 -6.60
N ASP A 74 -17.93 1.87 -7.49
CA ASP A 74 -19.36 1.67 -7.67
C ASP A 74 -19.55 0.43 -8.56
N PRO A 75 -20.31 -0.60 -8.11
CA PRO A 75 -20.56 -1.80 -8.90
C PRO A 75 -21.12 -1.56 -10.30
N VAL A 76 -21.85 -0.43 -10.49
CA VAL A 76 -22.39 -0.04 -11.79
C VAL A 76 -21.28 0.26 -12.81
N TYR A 77 -20.12 0.69 -12.34
CA TYR A 77 -18.97 1.02 -13.18
C TYR A 77 -17.87 -0.05 -13.18
N SER A 78 -18.10 -1.25 -12.63
CA SER A 78 -17.07 -2.29 -12.50
C SER A 78 -16.38 -2.61 -13.84
N TYR A 79 -17.13 -2.76 -14.92
CA TYR A 79 -16.56 -3.07 -16.22
C TYR A 79 -15.68 -1.93 -16.81
N PRO A 80 -16.15 -0.67 -16.93
CA PRO A 80 -15.30 0.43 -17.39
C PRO A 80 -14.13 0.71 -16.42
N LEU A 81 -14.30 0.51 -15.12
CA LEU A 81 -13.22 0.61 -14.14
C LEU A 81 -12.11 -0.42 -14.40
N CYS A 82 -12.47 -1.71 -14.63
CA CYS A 82 -11.50 -2.74 -14.97
C CYS A 82 -10.73 -2.42 -16.26
N GLN A 83 -11.40 -1.86 -17.27
CA GLN A 83 -10.74 -1.43 -18.50
C GLN A 83 -9.76 -0.28 -18.28
N LEU A 84 -10.13 0.68 -17.42
CA LEU A 84 -9.24 1.79 -17.05
C LEU A 84 -8.04 1.27 -16.25
N ILE A 85 -8.26 0.44 -15.23
CA ILE A 85 -7.19 -0.18 -14.43
C ILE A 85 -6.21 -0.94 -15.33
N ALA A 86 -6.70 -1.72 -16.30
CA ALA A 86 -5.85 -2.43 -17.24
C ALA A 86 -4.97 -1.47 -18.06
N LYS A 87 -5.53 -0.34 -18.52
CA LYS A 87 -4.77 0.71 -19.25
C LYS A 87 -3.73 1.39 -18.36
N GLU A 88 -4.09 1.71 -17.12
CA GLU A 88 -3.17 2.35 -16.18
C GLU A 88 -2.04 1.40 -15.78
N ASN A 89 -2.35 0.12 -15.50
CA ASN A 89 -1.34 -0.89 -15.21
C ASN A 89 -0.37 -1.11 -16.38
N ALA A 90 -0.84 -1.02 -17.63
CA ALA A 90 0.03 -1.14 -18.81
C ALA A 90 1.09 -0.03 -18.94
N LYS A 91 0.89 1.12 -18.27
CA LYS A 91 1.85 2.24 -18.24
C LYS A 91 2.88 2.10 -17.11
N LYS A 92 2.63 1.22 -16.13
CA LYS A 92 3.45 1.10 -14.92
C LYS A 92 4.62 0.15 -15.18
N LEU A 93 5.79 0.56 -14.75
CA LEU A 93 6.98 -0.30 -14.76
C LEU A 93 6.98 -1.24 -13.54
N PHE A 94 6.49 -0.75 -12.41
CA PHE A 94 6.45 -1.46 -11.14
C PHE A 94 5.09 -1.27 -10.46
N GLY A 95 4.71 -2.26 -9.63
CA GLY A 95 3.44 -2.27 -8.93
C GLY A 95 2.23 -2.44 -9.86
N ALA A 96 1.07 -2.54 -9.25
CA ALA A 96 -0.20 -2.66 -9.98
C ALA A 96 -1.37 -2.20 -9.13
N ILE A 97 -2.35 -1.60 -9.79
CA ILE A 97 -3.68 -1.37 -9.22
C ILE A 97 -4.44 -2.69 -9.23
N LYS A 98 -5.08 -3.00 -8.13
CA LYS A 98 -6.00 -4.13 -8.00
C LYS A 98 -7.38 -3.64 -7.59
N TYR A 99 -8.38 -4.35 -8.05
CA TYR A 99 -9.77 -4.11 -7.72
C TYR A 99 -10.42 -5.41 -7.25
N ASP A 100 -11.03 -5.37 -6.08
CA ASP A 100 -11.85 -6.47 -5.56
C ASP A 100 -13.33 -6.14 -5.80
N GLU A 101 -13.97 -6.89 -6.70
CA GLU A 101 -15.38 -6.68 -7.05
C GLU A 101 -16.37 -7.09 -5.95
N ARG A 102 -15.90 -7.82 -4.93
CA ARG A 102 -16.77 -8.30 -3.83
C ARG A 102 -17.18 -7.19 -2.89
N ASP A 103 -16.28 -6.24 -2.66
CA ASP A 103 -16.48 -5.13 -1.71
C ASP A 103 -16.15 -3.75 -2.28
N GLY A 104 -15.69 -3.71 -3.54
CA GLY A 104 -15.33 -2.48 -4.23
C GLY A 104 -13.98 -1.91 -3.82
N GLU A 105 -13.18 -2.63 -3.02
CA GLU A 105 -11.88 -2.17 -2.58
C GLU A 105 -10.89 -2.05 -3.75
N ILE A 106 -10.13 -0.97 -3.75
CA ILE A 106 -9.07 -0.72 -4.72
C ILE A 106 -7.76 -0.57 -3.97
N THR A 107 -6.73 -1.31 -4.39
CA THR A 107 -5.39 -1.23 -3.81
C THR A 107 -4.34 -0.93 -4.88
N TYR A 108 -3.21 -0.37 -4.44
CA TYR A 108 -1.98 -0.33 -5.21
C TYR A 108 -0.94 -1.22 -4.52
N ASP A 109 -0.51 -2.27 -5.21
CA ASP A 109 0.43 -3.26 -4.67
C ASP A 109 1.79 -3.11 -5.34
N TYR A 110 2.83 -3.09 -4.51
CA TYR A 110 4.23 -3.08 -4.94
C TYR A 110 4.99 -4.20 -4.24
N ALA A 111 5.50 -5.16 -5.01
CA ALA A 111 6.31 -6.26 -4.50
C ALA A 111 7.78 -6.07 -4.82
N TYR A 112 8.67 -6.27 -3.84
CA TYR A 112 10.11 -6.24 -4.03
C TYR A 112 10.80 -7.37 -3.28
N SER A 113 12.00 -7.75 -3.74
CA SER A 113 12.76 -8.85 -3.15
C SER A 113 13.42 -8.42 -1.84
N VAL A 114 13.23 -9.21 -0.80
CA VAL A 114 13.93 -9.08 0.50
C VAL A 114 14.79 -10.33 0.79
N ALA A 115 15.23 -11.02 -0.27
CA ALA A 115 15.99 -12.25 -0.15
C ALA A 115 17.31 -12.07 0.64
N ASN A 116 17.88 -10.88 0.65
CA ASN A 116 19.11 -10.51 1.35
C ASN A 116 18.88 -9.66 2.61
N GLY A 117 17.64 -9.49 3.05
CA GLY A 117 17.26 -8.59 4.11
C GLY A 117 16.58 -7.33 3.57
N ILE A 118 16.28 -6.41 4.47
CA ILE A 118 15.68 -5.10 4.16
C ILE A 118 16.79 -4.04 4.25
N ASP A 119 16.94 -3.27 3.18
CA ASP A 119 17.61 -1.98 3.21
C ASP A 119 16.62 -0.93 3.70
N GLU A 120 16.91 -0.29 4.83
CA GLU A 120 15.98 0.66 5.48
C GLU A 120 15.70 1.87 4.59
N GLU A 121 16.72 2.41 3.89
CA GLU A 121 16.57 3.58 3.02
C GLU A 121 15.72 3.24 1.79
N GLU A 122 15.96 2.07 1.18
CA GLU A 122 15.14 1.59 0.08
C GLU A 122 13.69 1.32 0.52
N PHE A 123 13.50 0.67 1.68
CA PHE A 123 12.18 0.40 2.23
C PHE A 123 11.37 1.67 2.46
N GLU A 124 11.99 2.71 3.04
CA GLU A 124 11.37 4.01 3.27
C GLU A 124 10.95 4.67 1.95
N LYS A 125 11.85 4.69 0.96
CA LYS A 125 11.55 5.22 -0.38
C LYS A 125 10.40 4.49 -1.05
N LEU A 126 10.39 3.15 -1.00
CA LEU A 126 9.32 2.35 -1.59
C LEU A 126 7.98 2.57 -0.88
N PHE A 127 8.01 2.71 0.45
CA PHE A 127 6.81 3.03 1.22
C PHE A 127 6.18 4.37 0.78
N HIS A 128 7.01 5.40 0.62
CA HIS A 128 6.58 6.71 0.13
C HIS A 128 6.11 6.66 -1.34
N ILE A 129 6.75 5.86 -2.19
CA ILE A 129 6.30 5.64 -3.57
C ILE A 129 4.90 5.05 -3.58
N VAL A 130 4.64 4.00 -2.79
CA VAL A 130 3.31 3.38 -2.74
C VAL A 130 2.28 4.38 -2.23
N LEU A 131 2.58 5.16 -1.20
CA LEU A 131 1.70 6.22 -0.70
C LEU A 131 1.38 7.25 -1.79
N LYS A 132 2.40 7.73 -2.51
CA LYS A 132 2.21 8.64 -3.65
C LYS A 132 1.33 8.02 -4.73
N MET A 133 1.57 6.76 -5.10
CA MET A 133 0.76 6.08 -6.13
C MET A 133 -0.70 5.92 -5.71
N VAL A 134 -0.99 5.66 -4.42
CA VAL A 134 -2.37 5.66 -3.90
C VAL A 134 -3.08 6.96 -4.22
N LEU A 135 -2.40 8.08 -4.10
CA LEU A 135 -2.98 9.41 -4.37
C LEU A 135 -3.21 9.66 -5.85
N ASP A 136 -2.16 9.40 -6.66
CA ASP A 136 -2.23 9.60 -8.10
C ASP A 136 -3.36 8.75 -8.71
N GLU A 137 -3.52 7.49 -8.22
CA GLU A 137 -4.58 6.60 -8.69
C GLU A 137 -5.97 6.99 -8.19
N CYS A 138 -6.07 7.53 -6.98
CA CYS A 138 -7.35 8.08 -6.50
C CYS A 138 -7.88 9.16 -7.43
N GLU A 139 -7.02 10.07 -7.87
CA GLU A 139 -7.41 11.14 -8.78
C GLU A 139 -7.91 10.60 -10.13
N ILE A 140 -7.24 9.57 -10.64
CA ILE A 140 -7.60 8.94 -11.92
C ILE A 140 -8.91 8.16 -11.83
N LEU A 141 -9.11 7.42 -10.73
CA LEU A 141 -10.21 6.47 -10.59
C LEU A 141 -11.48 7.05 -9.96
N LYS A 142 -11.41 8.24 -9.35
CA LYS A 142 -12.51 8.84 -8.58
C LYS A 142 -13.86 8.94 -9.31
N HIS A 143 -13.84 9.04 -10.63
CA HIS A 143 -15.06 9.14 -11.44
C HIS A 143 -15.89 7.84 -11.51
N TYR A 144 -15.26 6.71 -11.18
CA TYR A 144 -15.85 5.36 -11.18
C TYR A 144 -16.14 4.86 -9.77
N CYS A 145 -15.99 5.72 -8.78
CA CYS A 145 -16.07 5.35 -7.39
C CYS A 145 -17.15 6.18 -6.67
N ASN A 146 -17.94 5.49 -5.85
CA ASN A 146 -18.64 6.14 -4.76
C ASN A 146 -17.65 6.23 -3.61
N GLY A 147 -17.16 7.41 -3.28
CA GLY A 147 -16.22 7.55 -2.18
C GLY A 147 -16.77 6.94 -0.89
N ARG A 148 -15.94 6.28 -0.12
CA ARG A 148 -16.18 6.14 1.34
C ARG A 148 -16.25 7.53 1.99
N LEU A 149 -15.76 8.52 1.26
CA LEU A 149 -15.85 9.95 1.49
C LEU A 149 -16.73 10.54 0.36
N ASN A 150 -17.54 11.54 0.66
CA ASN A 150 -18.23 12.26 -0.41
C ASN A 150 -17.18 12.92 -1.34
N LYS A 151 -17.58 13.32 -2.53
CA LYS A 151 -16.67 13.82 -3.57
C LYS A 151 -15.81 15.02 -3.11
N GLN A 152 -16.35 15.84 -2.22
CA GLN A 152 -15.66 17.00 -1.67
C GLN A 152 -14.60 16.56 -0.64
N GLU A 153 -14.96 15.66 0.27
CA GLU A 153 -14.04 15.07 1.26
C GLU A 153 -12.90 14.32 0.60
N THR A 154 -13.17 13.56 -0.49
CA THR A 154 -12.13 12.86 -1.25
C THR A 154 -11.10 13.82 -1.83
N ASN A 155 -11.52 14.91 -2.45
CA ASN A 155 -10.60 15.91 -3.02
C ASN A 155 -9.77 16.60 -1.92
N GLU A 156 -10.39 16.97 -0.81
CA GLU A 156 -9.69 17.58 0.32
C GLU A 156 -8.62 16.65 0.91
N VAL A 157 -8.91 15.33 1.01
CA VAL A 157 -7.95 14.33 1.46
C VAL A 157 -6.79 14.22 0.49
N ILE A 158 -7.07 14.13 -0.81
CA ILE A 158 -6.04 14.03 -1.85
C ILE A 158 -5.09 15.23 -1.78
N ASP A 159 -5.61 16.46 -1.75
CA ASP A 159 -4.82 17.69 -1.70
C ASP A 159 -3.90 17.73 -0.45
N LYS A 160 -4.42 17.31 0.69
CA LYS A 160 -3.69 17.29 1.97
C LYS A 160 -2.58 16.26 1.97
N ILE A 161 -2.83 15.08 1.43
CA ILE A 161 -1.82 14.04 1.32
C ILE A 161 -0.72 14.44 0.32
N GLN A 162 -1.07 15.00 -0.83
CA GLN A 162 -0.09 15.52 -1.79
C GLN A 162 0.87 16.53 -1.14
N LYS A 163 0.33 17.40 -0.30
CA LYS A 163 1.16 18.36 0.46
C LYS A 163 2.10 17.64 1.41
N LEU A 164 1.60 16.64 2.18
CA LEU A 164 2.42 15.87 3.11
C LEU A 164 3.55 15.12 2.38
N VAL A 165 3.23 14.42 1.27
CA VAL A 165 4.22 13.71 0.47
C VAL A 165 5.28 14.67 -0.08
N ASN A 166 4.88 15.84 -0.57
CA ASN A 166 5.83 16.85 -1.05
C ASN A 166 6.71 17.42 0.06
N ASP A 167 6.21 17.49 1.30
CA ASP A 167 6.99 17.95 2.45
C ASP A 167 7.99 16.89 2.94
N ILE A 168 7.65 15.60 2.80
CA ILE A 168 8.54 14.47 3.14
C ILE A 168 9.61 14.24 2.06
N MET A 169 9.28 14.51 0.79
CA MET A 169 10.19 14.31 -0.36
C MET A 169 11.18 15.49 -0.58
N ARG A 170 11.13 16.53 0.23
CA ARG A 170 12.08 17.66 0.25
C ARG A 170 13.19 17.44 1.26
#